data_c3833abf11fd06ca295fb48bada69c3e
#
_entry.id   c3833abf11fd06ca295fb48bada69c3e
#
_cell.length_a   1.000
_cell.length_b   1.000
_cell.length_c   1.000
_cell.angle_alpha   90.00
_cell.angle_beta   90.00
_cell.angle_gamma   90.00
#
_symmetry.space_group_name_H-M   'P 1'
#
loop_
_entity.id
_entity.type
_entity.pdbx_description
1 polymer ?
#
loop_
_entity_poly.entity_id
_entity_poly.type
_entity_poly.pdbx_seq_one_letter_code
_entity_poly.pdbx_strand_id
1 'polypeptide(L)'
;CQCDYIRLSMEMLKASDGKKKMFPIRIKGYDTDKERKIYSQIRKIVHRICSRAIIREQSVGWTGLQFWDNGHWNLRSGGIYLYDGISGTVLFLAKYLHDFEEKNASAEEIYHLAVLRLKAYTDEIHKKQIYDKNLLTGIVNGESSVVYTYLYLFKLTGKRVWMIYAEKHFSIIERVWKEDSQLDYLSGNAGAIVMAVMLYKETGNLKYYEIAADMEKDLWKKGQETGNGYGWRLKGTDGPLAGMSHGNSGFMMAYAALYECNHKAEYADKIQLLLRYEDSLYSEKAGNWKDLRESSGESFMNAWCHGAPGILLSRMKLEELFPEDMQIKKDRLNAADSLFYGEQDEKICLCHGMSGNLLIMKKYLRKYGNKKMKEQYEALCDCLLFQLDHPAKISGTEYLNLAFMNGISGTGMALMEIL
;
A
#
# COMPACT_ATOMS: atom_id res chain seq x y z
N CYS A 1 22.40 -18.99 -9.20
CA CYS A 1 20.94 -19.30 -9.27
C CYS A 1 20.50 -20.41 -8.31
N GLN A 2 20.95 -21.68 -8.45
CA GLN A 2 20.51 -22.77 -7.54
C GLN A 2 21.04 -22.60 -6.12
N CYS A 3 22.29 -22.16 -5.93
CA CYS A 3 22.88 -21.93 -4.61
C CYS A 3 22.19 -20.79 -3.86
N ASP A 4 21.79 -19.72 -4.57
CA ASP A 4 21.05 -18.61 -3.98
C ASP A 4 19.64 -19.04 -3.59
N TYR A 5 19.03 -19.92 -4.37
CA TYR A 5 17.75 -20.55 -4.10
C TYR A 5 17.78 -21.39 -2.80
N ILE A 6 18.78 -22.26 -2.68
CA ILE A 6 18.97 -23.13 -1.51
C ILE A 6 19.26 -22.27 -0.28
N ARG A 7 20.12 -21.27 -0.39
CA ARG A 7 20.46 -20.36 0.71
C ARG A 7 19.25 -19.54 1.17
N LEU A 8 18.45 -19.01 0.24
CA LEU A 8 17.23 -18.28 0.55
C LEU A 8 16.21 -19.18 1.25
N SER A 9 16.03 -20.40 0.76
CA SER A 9 15.15 -21.41 1.36
C SER A 9 15.59 -21.79 2.78
N MET A 10 16.89 -21.94 3.02
CA MET A 10 17.42 -22.26 4.34
C MET A 10 17.33 -21.08 5.33
N GLU A 11 17.56 -19.84 4.87
CA GLU A 11 17.38 -18.64 5.67
C GLU A 11 15.92 -18.47 6.10
N MET A 12 14.98 -18.86 5.26
CA MET A 12 13.55 -18.81 5.52
C MET A 12 13.04 -19.88 6.48
N LEU A 13 13.53 -21.10 6.36
CA LEU A 13 13.20 -22.17 7.32
C LEU A 13 13.63 -21.78 8.75
N LYS A 14 14.69 -20.95 8.89
CA LYS A 14 15.11 -20.40 10.17
C LYS A 14 14.23 -19.24 10.65
N ALA A 15 13.53 -18.55 9.75
CA ALA A 15 12.68 -17.40 10.08
C ALA A 15 11.21 -17.77 10.36
N SER A 16 10.80 -19.03 10.07
CA SER A 16 9.40 -19.47 10.13
C SER A 16 8.88 -19.82 11.52
N ASP A 17 9.61 -19.56 12.59
CA ASP A 17 9.11 -19.69 13.98
C ASP A 17 8.20 -18.50 14.37
N GLY A 18 7.12 -18.35 13.58
CA GLY A 18 6.29 -17.17 13.46
C GLY A 18 5.25 -16.97 14.55
N LYS A 19 5.65 -16.69 15.79
CA LYS A 19 4.77 -15.94 16.69
C LYS A 19 4.87 -14.45 16.34
N LYS A 20 3.71 -13.79 16.05
CA LYS A 20 3.63 -12.31 15.95
C LYS A 20 4.26 -11.73 17.21
N LYS A 21 5.42 -11.09 17.10
CA LYS A 21 6.04 -10.40 18.22
C LYS A 21 5.61 -8.94 18.14
N MET A 22 4.69 -8.57 19.02
CA MET A 22 4.29 -7.18 19.23
C MET A 22 5.15 -6.59 20.34
N PHE A 23 5.51 -5.31 20.21
CA PHE A 23 6.29 -4.62 21.23
C PHE A 23 5.81 -3.16 21.42
N PRO A 24 5.88 -2.62 22.65
CA PRO A 24 5.65 -1.20 22.87
C PRO A 24 6.83 -0.38 22.33
N ILE A 25 6.56 0.79 21.77
CA ILE A 25 7.61 1.72 21.35
C ILE A 25 8.35 2.21 22.62
N ARG A 26 9.65 1.91 22.71
CA ARG A 26 10.51 2.37 23.83
C ARG A 26 11.35 3.55 23.36
N ILE A 27 11.17 4.70 24.00
CA ILE A 27 11.96 5.89 23.75
C ILE A 27 13.40 5.65 24.23
N LYS A 28 14.36 5.65 23.30
CA LYS A 28 15.79 5.75 23.56
C LYS A 28 16.25 7.17 23.21
N GLY A 29 17.30 7.67 23.84
CA GLY A 29 17.77 9.05 23.65
C GLY A 29 18.10 9.41 22.19
N TYR A 30 18.14 10.68 21.88
CA TYR A 30 18.37 11.29 20.56
C TYR A 30 19.69 10.80 19.93
N ASP A 31 19.62 10.34 18.67
CA ASP A 31 20.79 9.96 17.88
C ASP A 31 21.10 11.09 16.88
N THR A 32 22.21 11.80 17.09
CA THR A 32 22.69 12.89 16.21
C THR A 32 23.18 12.42 14.83
N ASP A 33 23.28 11.09 14.61
CA ASP A 33 23.79 10.47 13.39
C ASP A 33 22.69 9.78 12.57
N LYS A 34 21.44 10.05 12.87
CA LYS A 34 20.25 9.36 12.32
C LYS A 34 20.16 9.48 10.79
N GLU A 35 20.35 10.69 10.27
CA GLU A 35 20.30 10.91 8.81
C GLU A 35 21.35 10.07 8.08
N ARG A 36 22.60 10.03 8.57
CA ARG A 36 23.65 9.20 8.00
C ARG A 36 23.30 7.72 8.00
N LYS A 37 22.67 7.23 9.07
CA LYS A 37 22.18 5.86 9.15
C LYS A 37 21.09 5.60 8.13
N ILE A 38 20.14 6.50 7.97
CA ILE A 38 19.07 6.40 6.97
C ILE A 38 19.69 6.33 5.56
N TYR A 39 20.60 7.25 5.20
CA TYR A 39 21.31 7.22 3.91
C TYR A 39 22.03 5.88 3.68
N SER A 40 22.71 5.38 4.70
CA SER A 40 23.41 4.08 4.64
C SER A 40 22.44 2.93 4.36
N GLN A 41 21.28 2.90 5.00
CA GLN A 41 20.28 1.86 4.77
C GLN A 41 19.67 1.94 3.37
N ILE A 42 19.37 3.14 2.88
CA ILE A 42 18.87 3.33 1.51
C ILE A 42 19.87 2.77 0.49
N ARG A 43 21.17 3.07 0.62
CA ARG A 43 22.22 2.53 -0.26
C ARG A 43 22.33 1.01 -0.19
N LYS A 44 22.24 0.41 1.01
CA LYS A 44 22.22 -1.05 1.19
C LYS A 44 21.01 -1.69 0.47
N ILE A 45 19.84 -1.05 0.55
CA ILE A 45 18.62 -1.53 -0.13
C ILE A 45 18.79 -1.45 -1.64
N VAL A 46 19.26 -0.32 -2.18
CA VAL A 46 19.54 -0.16 -3.61
C VAL A 46 20.54 -1.22 -4.09
N HIS A 47 21.67 -1.37 -3.39
CA HIS A 47 22.65 -2.40 -3.72
C HIS A 47 22.03 -3.81 -3.74
N ARG A 48 21.19 -4.14 -2.77
CA ARG A 48 20.52 -5.44 -2.67
C ARG A 48 19.54 -5.67 -3.83
N ILE A 49 18.79 -4.66 -4.23
CA ILE A 49 17.88 -4.73 -5.39
C ILE A 49 18.70 -4.96 -6.68
N CYS A 50 19.77 -4.20 -6.89
CA CYS A 50 20.60 -4.33 -8.07
C CYS A 50 21.36 -5.66 -8.12
N SER A 51 21.98 -6.10 -7.02
CA SER A 51 22.76 -7.33 -6.98
C SER A 51 21.91 -8.63 -7.09
N ARG A 52 20.59 -8.56 -6.83
CA ARG A 52 19.67 -9.68 -6.99
C ARG A 52 18.83 -9.62 -8.27
N ALA A 53 19.06 -8.62 -9.10
CA ALA A 53 18.39 -8.49 -10.39
C ALA A 53 18.79 -9.64 -11.32
N ILE A 54 17.80 -10.27 -11.94
CA ILE A 54 17.98 -11.30 -12.97
C ILE A 54 17.76 -10.62 -14.30
N ILE A 55 18.86 -10.37 -15.01
CA ILE A 55 18.82 -9.71 -16.32
C ILE A 55 18.79 -10.77 -17.41
N ARG A 56 17.89 -10.62 -18.36
CA ARG A 56 17.80 -11.46 -19.55
C ARG A 56 17.48 -10.58 -20.75
N GLU A 57 18.41 -10.45 -21.70
CA GLU A 57 18.29 -9.55 -22.84
C GLU A 57 18.01 -8.11 -22.42
N GLN A 58 16.86 -7.56 -22.81
CA GLN A 58 16.43 -6.20 -22.45
C GLN A 58 15.39 -6.18 -21.32
N SER A 59 15.36 -7.20 -20.47
CA SER A 59 14.40 -7.33 -19.40
C SER A 59 15.09 -7.65 -18.09
N VAL A 60 14.48 -7.20 -16.99
CA VAL A 60 14.92 -7.48 -15.61
C VAL A 60 13.75 -8.04 -14.80
N GLY A 61 14.09 -8.90 -13.84
CA GLY A 61 13.12 -9.42 -12.89
C GLY A 61 13.79 -9.85 -11.60
N TRP A 62 12.96 -10.17 -10.63
CA TRP A 62 13.38 -10.67 -9.34
C TRP A 62 12.58 -11.90 -8.97
N THR A 63 13.16 -12.77 -8.17
CA THR A 63 12.41 -13.84 -7.50
C THR A 63 11.89 -13.32 -6.18
N GLY A 64 10.63 -13.58 -5.89
CA GLY A 64 9.97 -13.29 -4.63
C GLY A 64 9.40 -14.55 -3.99
N LEU A 65 9.12 -14.44 -2.72
CA LEU A 65 8.51 -15.49 -1.94
C LEU A 65 7.03 -15.23 -1.79
N GLN A 66 6.23 -16.22 -2.09
CA GLN A 66 4.79 -16.21 -1.87
C GLN A 66 4.46 -17.21 -0.77
N PHE A 67 3.75 -16.73 0.25
CA PHE A 67 3.18 -17.54 1.32
C PHE A 67 1.71 -17.78 1.05
N TRP A 68 1.25 -18.94 1.45
CA TRP A 68 -0.14 -19.36 1.43
C TRP A 68 -0.66 -19.53 2.86
N ASP A 69 -1.93 -19.35 3.08
CA ASP A 69 -2.56 -19.44 4.42
C ASP A 69 -2.37 -20.80 5.10
N ASN A 70 -2.05 -21.84 4.34
CA ASN A 70 -1.77 -23.19 4.84
C ASN A 70 -0.29 -23.41 5.27
N GLY A 71 0.51 -22.36 5.36
CA GLY A 71 1.93 -22.42 5.72
C GLY A 71 2.87 -22.87 4.60
N HIS A 72 2.35 -23.16 3.41
CA HIS A 72 3.19 -23.45 2.24
C HIS A 72 3.74 -22.17 1.64
N TRP A 73 4.92 -22.25 1.10
CA TRP A 73 5.55 -21.16 0.35
C TRP A 73 6.13 -21.65 -0.97
N ASN A 74 6.20 -20.80 -1.94
CA ASN A 74 6.91 -21.03 -3.17
C ASN A 74 7.74 -19.81 -3.58
N LEU A 75 8.75 -20.07 -4.41
CA LEU A 75 9.52 -19.05 -5.08
C LEU A 75 8.89 -18.77 -6.44
N ARG A 76 8.52 -17.54 -6.71
CA ARG A 76 8.00 -17.14 -8.01
C ARG A 76 8.73 -15.92 -8.56
N SER A 77 8.62 -15.70 -9.85
CA SER A 77 9.01 -14.43 -10.46
C SER A 77 8.13 -13.32 -9.88
N GLY A 78 8.72 -12.19 -9.52
CA GLY A 78 7.98 -10.99 -9.16
C GLY A 78 7.01 -10.59 -10.25
N GLY A 79 5.79 -10.18 -9.87
CA GLY A 79 4.73 -9.76 -10.77
C GLY A 79 4.99 -8.39 -11.41
N ILE A 80 3.93 -7.79 -11.92
CA ILE A 80 3.96 -6.46 -12.54
C ILE A 80 3.48 -5.38 -11.57
N TYR A 81 2.52 -5.72 -10.70
CA TYR A 81 1.80 -4.76 -9.87
C TYR A 81 2.67 -4.13 -8.77
N LEU A 82 2.15 -3.08 -8.17
CA LEU A 82 2.85 -2.31 -7.13
C LEU A 82 3.11 -3.15 -5.88
N TYR A 83 2.19 -4.05 -5.51
CA TYR A 83 2.26 -4.78 -4.24
C TYR A 83 3.56 -5.58 -4.10
N ASP A 84 3.83 -6.46 -5.07
CA ASP A 84 4.95 -7.40 -5.03
C ASP A 84 5.76 -7.48 -6.34
N GLY A 85 5.49 -6.57 -7.27
CA GLY A 85 6.04 -6.61 -8.62
C GLY A 85 6.95 -5.45 -8.98
N ILE A 86 7.22 -5.39 -10.28
CA ILE A 86 8.19 -4.47 -10.87
C ILE A 86 7.80 -2.99 -10.73
N SER A 87 6.49 -2.67 -10.72
CA SER A 87 5.99 -1.30 -10.54
C SER A 87 6.52 -0.67 -9.26
N GLY A 88 6.54 -1.42 -8.16
CA GLY A 88 7.08 -0.93 -6.88
C GLY A 88 8.59 -0.68 -6.92
N THR A 89 9.35 -1.54 -7.58
CA THR A 89 10.79 -1.35 -7.77
C THR A 89 11.07 -0.12 -8.66
N VAL A 90 10.26 0.08 -9.71
CA VAL A 90 10.35 1.27 -10.57
C VAL A 90 10.12 2.55 -9.77
N LEU A 91 9.10 2.59 -8.90
CA LEU A 91 8.85 3.77 -8.05
C LEU A 91 10.02 4.07 -7.12
N PHE A 92 10.52 3.05 -6.42
CA PHE A 92 11.64 3.19 -5.49
C PHE A 92 12.91 3.70 -6.20
N LEU A 93 13.32 3.03 -7.28
CA LEU A 93 14.52 3.42 -8.02
C LEU A 93 14.37 4.79 -8.69
N ALA A 94 13.18 5.12 -9.23
CA ALA A 94 12.92 6.45 -9.80
C ALA A 94 13.11 7.56 -8.77
N LYS A 95 12.54 7.40 -7.57
CA LYS A 95 12.71 8.38 -6.48
C LYS A 95 14.16 8.45 -6.03
N TYR A 96 14.82 7.31 -5.85
CA TYR A 96 16.24 7.27 -5.48
C TYR A 96 17.11 8.04 -6.48
N LEU A 97 16.97 7.76 -7.78
CA LEU A 97 17.75 8.41 -8.84
C LEU A 97 17.39 9.90 -9.03
N HIS A 98 16.20 10.32 -8.59
CA HIS A 98 15.79 11.72 -8.63
C HIS A 98 16.32 12.51 -7.44
N ASP A 99 16.24 11.95 -6.24
CA ASP A 99 16.50 12.67 -4.99
C ASP A 99 17.99 12.62 -4.57
N PHE A 100 18.76 11.64 -5.09
CA PHE A 100 20.16 11.46 -4.74
C PHE A 100 21.07 11.87 -5.90
N GLU A 101 21.96 12.82 -5.65
CA GLU A 101 22.93 13.31 -6.66
C GLU A 101 24.02 12.30 -7.01
N GLU A 102 24.17 11.24 -6.21
CA GLU A 102 25.18 10.21 -6.40
C GLU A 102 24.90 9.38 -7.65
N LYS A 103 25.82 9.40 -8.61
CA LYS A 103 25.73 8.55 -9.81
C LYS A 103 25.85 7.07 -9.42
N ASN A 104 24.82 6.31 -9.68
CA ASN A 104 24.78 4.86 -9.46
C ASN A 104 24.41 4.16 -10.78
N ALA A 105 25.44 3.84 -11.58
CA ALA A 105 25.26 3.23 -12.90
C ALA A 105 24.46 1.92 -12.86
N SER A 106 24.64 1.10 -11.82
CA SER A 106 23.86 -0.14 -11.66
C SER A 106 22.38 0.16 -11.40
N ALA A 107 22.05 1.15 -10.57
CA ALA A 107 20.68 1.53 -10.31
C ALA A 107 20.02 2.14 -11.55
N GLU A 108 20.75 2.95 -12.32
CA GLU A 108 20.28 3.52 -13.59
C GLU A 108 19.97 2.43 -14.61
N GLU A 109 20.87 1.45 -14.80
CA GLU A 109 20.68 0.32 -15.71
C GLU A 109 19.47 -0.51 -15.31
N ILE A 110 19.38 -0.91 -14.05
CA ILE A 110 18.26 -1.73 -13.52
C ILE A 110 16.94 -0.98 -13.64
N TYR A 111 16.92 0.31 -13.30
CA TYR A 111 15.74 1.16 -13.49
C TYR A 111 15.31 1.21 -14.96
N HIS A 112 16.25 1.42 -15.87
CA HIS A 112 15.96 1.46 -17.31
C HIS A 112 15.35 0.16 -17.81
N LEU A 113 15.94 -0.99 -17.48
CA LEU A 113 15.42 -2.31 -17.84
C LEU A 113 14.03 -2.60 -17.21
N ALA A 114 13.82 -2.16 -15.97
CA ALA A 114 12.55 -2.30 -15.29
C ALA A 114 11.43 -1.49 -15.98
N VAL A 115 11.74 -0.27 -16.38
CA VAL A 115 10.84 0.59 -17.15
C VAL A 115 10.54 -0.01 -18.53
N LEU A 116 11.55 -0.52 -19.24
CA LEU A 116 11.33 -1.19 -20.53
C LEU A 116 10.38 -2.37 -20.41
N ARG A 117 10.56 -3.22 -19.39
CA ARG A 117 9.67 -4.35 -19.12
C ARG A 117 8.24 -3.88 -18.80
N LEU A 118 8.07 -2.82 -18.00
CA LEU A 118 6.75 -2.29 -17.67
C LEU A 118 6.03 -1.74 -18.90
N LYS A 119 6.75 -1.04 -19.78
CA LYS A 119 6.23 -0.56 -21.06
C LYS A 119 5.86 -1.71 -21.99
N ALA A 120 6.74 -2.72 -22.11
CA ALA A 120 6.47 -3.91 -22.92
C ALA A 120 5.21 -4.65 -22.47
N TYR A 121 5.02 -4.79 -21.15
CA TYR A 121 3.78 -5.35 -20.58
C TYR A 121 2.55 -4.54 -21.00
N THR A 122 2.59 -3.20 -20.86
CA THR A 122 1.50 -2.32 -21.28
C THR A 122 1.21 -2.46 -22.77
N ASP A 123 2.24 -2.48 -23.61
CA ASP A 123 2.11 -2.59 -25.06
C ASP A 123 1.54 -3.94 -25.48
N GLU A 124 1.97 -5.02 -24.83
CA GLU A 124 1.51 -6.38 -25.13
C GLU A 124 0.04 -6.55 -24.71
N ILE A 125 -0.30 -6.23 -23.45
CA ILE A 125 -1.67 -6.42 -22.96
C ILE A 125 -2.68 -5.50 -23.70
N HIS A 126 -2.26 -4.27 -24.03
CA HIS A 126 -3.10 -3.36 -24.81
C HIS A 126 -3.44 -3.90 -26.22
N LYS A 127 -2.52 -4.65 -26.84
CA LYS A 127 -2.74 -5.28 -28.16
C LYS A 127 -3.64 -6.51 -28.09
N LYS A 128 -3.75 -7.19 -26.94
CA LYS A 128 -4.61 -8.34 -26.79
C LYS A 128 -6.07 -7.93 -26.91
N GLN A 129 -6.84 -8.63 -27.73
CA GLN A 129 -8.28 -8.41 -27.86
C GLN A 129 -9.07 -9.18 -26.80
N ILE A 130 -8.51 -10.30 -26.33
CA ILE A 130 -9.11 -11.15 -25.30
C ILE A 130 -8.27 -10.98 -24.03
N TYR A 131 -8.88 -10.54 -22.94
CA TYR A 131 -8.27 -10.36 -21.65
C TYR A 131 -8.56 -11.55 -20.74
N ASP A 132 -7.61 -11.85 -19.87
CA ASP A 132 -7.87 -12.76 -18.76
C ASP A 132 -8.95 -12.13 -17.86
N LYS A 133 -10.03 -12.87 -17.62
CA LYS A 133 -11.13 -12.43 -16.74
C LYS A 133 -10.69 -12.31 -15.26
N ASN A 134 -9.50 -12.81 -14.94
CA ASN A 134 -8.92 -12.72 -13.60
C ASN A 134 -7.99 -11.53 -13.40
N LEU A 135 -7.92 -10.57 -14.35
CA LEU A 135 -7.15 -9.35 -14.16
C LEU A 135 -7.73 -8.55 -13.00
N LEU A 136 -6.85 -8.21 -12.06
CA LEU A 136 -7.18 -7.38 -10.93
C LEU A 136 -7.19 -5.91 -11.35
N THR A 137 -8.13 -5.11 -10.84
CA THR A 137 -8.25 -3.70 -11.22
C THR A 137 -7.67 -2.74 -10.18
N GLY A 138 -7.34 -3.21 -8.97
CA GLY A 138 -6.99 -2.40 -7.81
C GLY A 138 -5.76 -1.49 -7.94
N ILE A 139 -5.70 -0.49 -7.07
CA ILE A 139 -4.68 0.56 -7.12
C ILE A 139 -3.31 0.13 -6.56
N VAL A 140 -3.28 -0.96 -5.81
CA VAL A 140 -2.04 -1.50 -5.22
C VAL A 140 -1.67 -2.84 -5.82
N ASN A 141 -2.64 -3.73 -5.97
CA ASN A 141 -2.48 -5.07 -6.53
C ASN A 141 -3.44 -5.26 -7.70
N GLY A 142 -3.17 -4.62 -8.82
CA GLY A 142 -3.97 -4.66 -10.03
C GLY A 142 -3.48 -3.69 -11.09
N GLU A 143 -4.17 -3.62 -12.22
CA GLU A 143 -3.79 -2.81 -13.38
C GLU A 143 -3.74 -1.30 -13.06
N SER A 144 -4.58 -0.81 -12.13
CA SER A 144 -4.49 0.58 -11.67
C SER A 144 -3.16 0.91 -11.00
N SER A 145 -2.45 -0.07 -10.45
CA SER A 145 -1.13 0.13 -9.85
C SER A 145 -0.06 0.45 -10.90
N VAL A 146 -0.21 -0.07 -12.11
CA VAL A 146 0.66 0.25 -13.26
C VAL A 146 0.38 1.67 -13.76
N VAL A 147 -0.91 2.05 -13.86
CA VAL A 147 -1.30 3.44 -14.19
C VAL A 147 -0.74 4.40 -13.15
N TYR A 148 -0.86 4.09 -11.85
CA TYR A 148 -0.30 4.88 -10.77
C TYR A 148 1.21 5.07 -10.91
N THR A 149 1.93 4.00 -11.28
CA THR A 149 3.38 4.05 -11.49
C THR A 149 3.75 5.04 -12.61
N TYR A 150 3.07 4.99 -13.75
CA TYR A 150 3.31 5.95 -14.83
C TYR A 150 2.93 7.38 -14.43
N LEU A 151 1.82 7.56 -13.71
CA LEU A 151 1.40 8.88 -13.23
C LEU A 151 2.40 9.46 -12.22
N TYR A 152 2.96 8.62 -11.35
CA TYR A 152 4.03 9.01 -10.43
C TYR A 152 5.29 9.47 -11.20
N LEU A 153 5.72 8.69 -12.21
CA LEU A 153 6.85 9.05 -13.07
C LEU A 153 6.61 10.36 -13.84
N PHE A 154 5.36 10.60 -14.26
CA PHE A 154 4.98 11.87 -14.87
C PHE A 154 5.16 13.03 -13.88
N LYS A 155 4.62 12.90 -12.67
CA LYS A 155 4.75 13.94 -11.62
C LYS A 155 6.19 14.17 -11.19
N LEU A 156 7.00 13.11 -11.14
CA LEU A 156 8.39 13.19 -10.75
C LEU A 156 9.27 13.87 -11.81
N THR A 157 9.00 13.61 -13.10
CA THR A 157 9.91 13.99 -14.20
C THR A 157 9.37 15.04 -15.16
N GLY A 158 8.06 15.32 -15.13
CA GLY A 158 7.37 16.18 -16.11
C GLY A 158 7.29 15.61 -17.54
N LYS A 159 7.81 14.41 -17.80
CA LYS A 159 7.89 13.84 -19.15
C LYS A 159 6.54 13.31 -19.63
N ARG A 160 5.97 13.94 -20.66
CA ARG A 160 4.64 13.59 -21.23
C ARG A 160 4.50 12.12 -21.63
N VAL A 161 5.58 11.44 -21.98
CA VAL A 161 5.54 10.02 -22.34
C VAL A 161 4.91 9.15 -21.25
N TRP A 162 5.09 9.52 -19.99
CA TRP A 162 4.51 8.76 -18.87
C TRP A 162 2.99 8.91 -18.79
N MET A 163 2.46 10.10 -19.09
CA MET A 163 1.01 10.30 -19.18
C MET A 163 0.42 9.47 -20.33
N ILE A 164 1.08 9.47 -21.49
CA ILE A 164 0.65 8.63 -22.65
C ILE A 164 0.56 7.16 -22.24
N TYR A 165 1.54 6.63 -21.51
CA TYR A 165 1.52 5.26 -21.03
C TYR A 165 0.48 5.03 -19.92
N ALA A 166 0.24 6.00 -19.03
CA ALA A 166 -0.82 5.94 -18.03
C ALA A 166 -2.21 5.81 -18.68
N GLU A 167 -2.52 6.68 -19.63
CA GLU A 167 -3.79 6.66 -20.37
C GLU A 167 -3.94 5.37 -21.21
N LYS A 168 -2.86 4.96 -21.89
CA LYS A 168 -2.84 3.70 -22.66
C LYS A 168 -3.11 2.49 -21.75
N HIS A 169 -2.49 2.44 -20.57
CA HIS A 169 -2.70 1.34 -19.64
C HIS A 169 -4.11 1.37 -19.02
N PHE A 170 -4.62 2.56 -18.71
CA PHE A 170 -5.97 2.70 -18.18
C PHE A 170 -7.04 2.16 -19.14
N SER A 171 -6.82 2.19 -20.46
CA SER A 171 -7.74 1.60 -21.43
C SER A 171 -7.93 0.08 -21.27
N ILE A 172 -7.03 -0.60 -20.55
CA ILE A 172 -7.19 -2.00 -20.18
C ILE A 172 -8.25 -2.14 -19.09
N ILE A 173 -8.16 -1.28 -18.06
CA ILE A 173 -9.13 -1.22 -16.97
C ILE A 173 -10.53 -0.95 -17.50
N GLU A 174 -10.68 -0.03 -18.47
CA GLU A 174 -11.96 0.26 -19.14
C GLU A 174 -12.63 -0.97 -19.74
N ARG A 175 -11.87 -1.98 -20.12
CA ARG A 175 -12.38 -3.20 -20.76
C ARG A 175 -12.70 -4.31 -19.76
N VAL A 176 -12.01 -4.35 -18.61
CA VAL A 176 -12.07 -5.49 -17.67
C VAL A 176 -12.80 -5.20 -16.37
N TRP A 177 -13.06 -3.94 -16.00
CA TRP A 177 -13.60 -3.57 -14.69
C TRP A 177 -14.97 -4.22 -14.38
N LYS A 178 -15.79 -4.55 -15.39
CA LYS A 178 -17.10 -5.19 -15.18
C LYS A 178 -16.98 -6.63 -14.67
N GLU A 179 -15.86 -7.28 -14.96
CA GLU A 179 -15.55 -8.66 -14.55
C GLU A 179 -14.91 -8.72 -13.15
N ASP A 180 -14.68 -7.56 -12.51
CA ASP A 180 -14.04 -7.50 -11.19
C ASP A 180 -14.87 -8.20 -10.12
N SER A 181 -14.22 -9.10 -9.39
CA SER A 181 -14.78 -9.88 -8.29
C SER A 181 -14.16 -9.55 -6.93
N GLN A 182 -13.08 -8.74 -6.90
CA GLN A 182 -12.38 -8.37 -5.66
C GLN A 182 -13.03 -7.16 -4.99
N LEU A 183 -13.55 -6.23 -5.76
CA LEU A 183 -14.31 -5.03 -5.36
C LEU A 183 -13.51 -3.99 -4.55
N ASP A 184 -12.56 -4.41 -3.74
CA ASP A 184 -11.87 -3.62 -2.71
C ASP A 184 -10.88 -2.57 -3.25
N TYR A 185 -10.25 -1.83 -2.33
CA TYR A 185 -9.27 -0.79 -2.65
C TYR A 185 -7.94 -1.39 -3.14
N LEU A 186 -7.49 -2.49 -2.53
CA LEU A 186 -6.21 -3.10 -2.83
C LEU A 186 -6.19 -3.68 -4.25
N SER A 187 -7.17 -4.56 -4.55
CA SER A 187 -7.17 -5.43 -5.73
C SER A 187 -8.33 -5.19 -6.69
N GLY A 188 -9.36 -4.42 -6.29
CA GLY A 188 -10.63 -4.32 -7.00
C GLY A 188 -11.02 -2.91 -7.43
N ASN A 189 -12.27 -2.77 -7.84
CA ASN A 189 -12.82 -1.57 -8.46
C ASN A 189 -12.85 -0.34 -7.55
N ALA A 190 -12.88 -0.48 -6.22
CA ALA A 190 -12.74 0.69 -5.34
C ALA A 190 -11.40 1.40 -5.57
N GLY A 191 -10.30 0.64 -5.74
CA GLY A 191 -9.00 1.20 -6.12
C GLY A 191 -8.99 1.79 -7.54
N ALA A 192 -9.67 1.13 -8.50
CA ALA A 192 -9.77 1.61 -9.88
C ALA A 192 -10.55 2.94 -9.99
N ILE A 193 -11.61 3.12 -9.20
CA ILE A 193 -12.35 4.39 -9.10
C ILE A 193 -11.42 5.53 -8.68
N VAL A 194 -10.61 5.32 -7.64
CA VAL A 194 -9.63 6.33 -7.20
C VAL A 194 -8.64 6.66 -8.31
N MET A 195 -8.14 5.65 -9.03
CA MET A 195 -7.22 5.87 -10.14
C MET A 195 -7.84 6.64 -11.30
N ALA A 196 -9.08 6.32 -11.67
CA ALA A 196 -9.81 7.04 -12.69
C ALA A 196 -10.02 8.51 -12.32
N VAL A 197 -10.39 8.80 -11.06
CA VAL A 197 -10.52 10.17 -10.55
C VAL A 197 -9.17 10.90 -10.55
N MET A 198 -8.06 10.21 -10.22
CA MET A 198 -6.72 10.81 -10.30
C MET A 198 -6.37 11.21 -11.73
N LEU A 199 -6.67 10.37 -12.73
CA LEU A 199 -6.48 10.72 -14.14
C LEU A 199 -7.38 11.86 -14.58
N TYR A 200 -8.65 11.89 -14.16
CA TYR A 200 -9.55 13.01 -14.43
C TYR A 200 -8.96 14.34 -13.91
N LYS A 201 -8.51 14.35 -12.65
CA LYS A 201 -7.92 15.55 -12.04
C LYS A 201 -6.64 16.01 -12.73
N GLU A 202 -5.86 15.09 -13.26
CA GLU A 202 -4.59 15.40 -13.93
C GLU A 202 -4.78 15.86 -15.37
N THR A 203 -5.75 15.27 -16.09
CA THR A 203 -5.94 15.49 -17.54
C THR A 203 -7.08 16.44 -17.86
N GLY A 204 -8.03 16.63 -16.95
CA GLY A 204 -9.31 17.32 -17.20
C GLY A 204 -10.28 16.54 -18.10
N ASN A 205 -9.93 15.32 -18.54
CA ASN A 205 -10.76 14.53 -19.44
C ASN A 205 -11.93 13.87 -18.70
N LEU A 206 -13.13 14.37 -18.94
CA LEU A 206 -14.38 13.94 -18.30
C LEU A 206 -14.65 12.42 -18.43
N LYS A 207 -14.17 11.78 -19.50
CA LYS A 207 -14.30 10.34 -19.71
C LYS A 207 -13.88 9.53 -18.46
N TYR A 208 -12.79 9.90 -17.81
CA TYR A 208 -12.30 9.17 -16.63
C TYR A 208 -13.25 9.28 -15.44
N TYR A 209 -13.85 10.46 -15.25
CA TYR A 209 -14.88 10.64 -14.23
C TYR A 209 -16.15 9.83 -14.53
N GLU A 210 -16.60 9.80 -15.78
CA GLU A 210 -17.78 9.02 -16.20
C GLU A 210 -17.58 7.53 -15.95
N ILE A 211 -16.41 7.00 -16.30
CA ILE A 211 -16.04 5.60 -16.03
C ILE A 211 -16.02 5.33 -14.52
N ALA A 212 -15.43 6.22 -13.70
CA ALA A 212 -15.43 6.08 -12.25
C ALA A 212 -16.85 6.06 -11.66
N ALA A 213 -17.76 6.90 -12.19
CA ALA A 213 -19.16 6.93 -11.76
C ALA A 213 -19.92 5.66 -12.17
N ASP A 214 -19.62 5.07 -13.32
CA ASP A 214 -20.24 3.82 -13.74
C ASP A 214 -19.70 2.61 -12.95
N MET A 215 -18.39 2.58 -12.65
CA MET A 215 -17.81 1.61 -11.71
C MET A 215 -18.45 1.70 -10.34
N GLU A 216 -18.69 2.91 -9.82
CA GLU A 216 -19.30 3.15 -8.52
C GLU A 216 -20.71 2.57 -8.44
N LYS A 217 -21.56 2.81 -9.46
CA LYS A 217 -22.92 2.27 -9.52
C LYS A 217 -22.95 0.74 -9.48
N ASP A 218 -22.01 0.09 -10.19
CA ASP A 218 -21.88 -1.37 -10.18
C ASP A 218 -21.35 -1.87 -8.84
N LEU A 219 -20.34 -1.19 -8.29
CA LEU A 219 -19.77 -1.50 -6.99
C LEU A 219 -20.81 -1.42 -5.89
N TRP A 220 -21.62 -0.35 -5.85
CA TRP A 220 -22.67 -0.20 -4.84
C TRP A 220 -23.68 -1.34 -4.88
N LYS A 221 -24.13 -1.75 -6.05
CA LYS A 221 -25.09 -2.86 -6.23
C LYS A 221 -24.56 -4.22 -5.70
N LYS A 222 -23.25 -4.39 -5.62
CA LYS A 222 -22.59 -5.62 -5.14
C LYS A 222 -22.37 -5.64 -3.63
N GLY A 223 -22.61 -4.52 -2.95
CA GLY A 223 -22.57 -4.43 -1.50
C GLY A 223 -23.89 -4.87 -0.86
N GLN A 224 -23.93 -4.83 0.46
CA GLN A 224 -25.09 -5.25 1.23
C GLN A 224 -25.33 -4.35 2.44
N GLU A 225 -26.61 -4.18 2.81
CA GLU A 225 -26.98 -3.60 4.08
C GLU A 225 -26.60 -4.54 5.22
N THR A 226 -26.21 -3.95 6.33
CA THR A 226 -25.94 -4.63 7.60
C THR A 226 -26.81 -4.00 8.69
N GLY A 227 -26.93 -4.65 9.85
CA GLY A 227 -27.68 -4.05 10.96
C GLY A 227 -27.19 -2.66 11.40
N ASN A 228 -25.94 -2.30 11.06
CA ASN A 228 -25.28 -1.06 11.50
C ASN A 228 -24.87 -0.13 10.34
N GLY A 229 -25.22 -0.44 9.10
CA GLY A 229 -24.83 0.38 7.94
C GLY A 229 -24.70 -0.43 6.67
N TYR A 230 -23.59 -0.25 5.95
CA TYR A 230 -23.37 -0.88 4.64
C TYR A 230 -21.92 -1.33 4.46
N GLY A 231 -21.69 -2.36 3.63
CA GLY A 231 -20.35 -2.81 3.29
C GLY A 231 -20.33 -4.00 2.32
N TRP A 232 -19.14 -4.50 2.03
CA TRP A 232 -18.92 -5.62 1.12
C TRP A 232 -18.31 -6.79 1.89
N ARG A 233 -19.01 -7.92 1.87
CA ARG A 233 -18.54 -9.15 2.49
C ARG A 233 -17.62 -9.89 1.53
N LEU A 234 -16.38 -10.12 1.94
CA LEU A 234 -15.43 -10.93 1.19
C LEU A 234 -15.65 -12.42 1.47
N LYS A 235 -15.20 -13.25 0.53
CA LYS A 235 -15.29 -14.70 0.69
C LYS A 235 -14.44 -15.14 1.91
N GLY A 236 -15.09 -15.85 2.83
CA GLY A 236 -14.43 -16.39 4.03
C GLY A 236 -14.38 -15.45 5.23
N THR A 237 -15.08 -14.30 5.18
CA THR A 237 -15.22 -13.40 6.34
C THR A 237 -16.63 -13.45 6.92
N ASP A 238 -16.77 -13.16 8.22
CA ASP A 238 -18.07 -13.16 8.91
C ASP A 238 -18.92 -11.93 8.59
N GLY A 239 -18.31 -10.87 8.03
CA GLY A 239 -18.98 -9.62 7.64
C GLY A 239 -18.05 -8.75 6.81
N PRO A 240 -18.47 -7.53 6.41
CA PRO A 240 -17.57 -6.55 5.84
C PRO A 240 -16.42 -6.22 6.79
N LEU A 241 -15.25 -5.91 6.24
CA LEU A 241 -14.04 -5.66 7.04
C LEU A 241 -13.88 -4.17 7.37
N ALA A 242 -13.13 -3.88 8.43
CA ALA A 242 -12.56 -2.57 8.71
C ALA A 242 -11.15 -2.44 8.10
N GLY A 243 -10.71 -1.20 7.83
CA GLY A 243 -9.36 -0.88 7.37
C GLY A 243 -9.25 -0.58 5.88
N MET A 244 -8.00 -0.35 5.43
CA MET A 244 -7.75 0.26 4.12
C MET A 244 -7.74 -0.75 2.96
N SER A 245 -7.17 -1.94 3.14
CA SER A 245 -6.95 -2.84 2.00
C SER A 245 -8.24 -3.43 1.46
N HIS A 246 -9.02 -4.06 2.34
CA HIS A 246 -10.21 -4.82 2.01
C HIS A 246 -11.47 -4.35 2.76
N GLY A 247 -11.35 -3.29 3.57
CA GLY A 247 -12.40 -2.81 4.46
C GLY A 247 -13.03 -1.50 4.03
N ASN A 248 -14.02 -1.08 4.82
CA ASN A 248 -14.82 0.11 4.50
C ASN A 248 -13.99 1.39 4.39
N SER A 249 -12.88 1.54 5.12
CA SER A 249 -11.98 2.69 4.93
C SER A 249 -11.45 2.80 3.50
N GLY A 250 -11.10 1.68 2.85
CA GLY A 250 -10.68 1.68 1.45
C GLY A 250 -11.82 2.04 0.49
N PHE A 251 -13.01 1.49 0.72
CA PHE A 251 -14.20 1.84 -0.08
C PHE A 251 -14.55 3.33 0.09
N MET A 252 -14.50 3.86 1.31
CA MET A 252 -14.74 5.30 1.55
C MET A 252 -13.75 6.20 0.79
N MET A 253 -12.51 5.76 0.52
CA MET A 253 -11.58 6.51 -0.31
C MET A 253 -12.09 6.68 -1.76
N ALA A 254 -12.77 5.67 -2.32
CA ALA A 254 -13.38 5.78 -3.65
C ALA A 254 -14.53 6.81 -3.66
N TYR A 255 -15.43 6.74 -2.66
CA TYR A 255 -16.52 7.71 -2.53
C TYR A 255 -16.02 9.12 -2.22
N ALA A 256 -14.99 9.28 -1.40
CA ALA A 256 -14.35 10.55 -1.13
C ALA A 256 -13.74 11.17 -2.39
N ALA A 257 -13.09 10.37 -3.23
CA ALA A 257 -12.53 10.83 -4.49
C ALA A 257 -13.62 11.35 -5.46
N LEU A 258 -14.75 10.63 -5.56
CA LEU A 258 -15.90 11.06 -6.36
C LEU A 258 -16.57 12.30 -5.79
N TYR A 259 -16.77 12.37 -4.47
CA TYR A 259 -17.36 13.52 -3.79
C TYR A 259 -16.54 14.80 -4.02
N GLU A 260 -15.21 14.71 -3.97
CA GLU A 260 -14.34 15.86 -4.27
C GLU A 260 -14.54 16.44 -5.68
N CYS A 261 -15.02 15.65 -6.64
CA CYS A 261 -15.21 16.12 -8.01
C CYS A 261 -16.48 16.97 -8.18
N ASN A 262 -17.54 16.70 -7.39
CA ASN A 262 -18.85 17.31 -7.69
C ASN A 262 -19.74 17.56 -6.47
N HIS A 263 -19.31 17.19 -5.28
CA HIS A 263 -20.03 17.35 -4.01
C HIS A 263 -21.47 16.80 -4.01
N LYS A 264 -21.74 15.72 -4.76
CA LYS A 264 -23.07 15.07 -4.75
C LYS A 264 -23.40 14.50 -3.37
N ALA A 265 -24.56 14.85 -2.83
CA ALA A 265 -25.06 14.38 -1.53
C ALA A 265 -25.10 12.85 -1.46
N GLU A 266 -25.45 12.18 -2.56
CA GLU A 266 -25.48 10.71 -2.63
C GLU A 266 -24.16 10.05 -2.17
N TYR A 267 -23.00 10.62 -2.54
CA TYR A 267 -21.71 10.06 -2.12
C TYR A 267 -21.45 10.32 -0.62
N ALA A 268 -21.88 11.48 -0.11
CA ALA A 268 -21.80 11.77 1.32
C ALA A 268 -22.68 10.81 2.14
N ASP A 269 -23.91 10.55 1.70
CA ASP A 269 -24.83 9.62 2.35
C ASP A 269 -24.26 8.19 2.37
N LYS A 270 -23.65 7.74 1.26
CA LYS A 270 -22.96 6.43 1.17
C LYS A 270 -21.78 6.36 2.12
N ILE A 271 -20.96 7.40 2.22
CA ILE A 271 -19.85 7.48 3.18
C ILE A 271 -20.38 7.33 4.61
N GLN A 272 -21.48 7.98 4.97
CA GLN A 272 -22.08 7.88 6.31
C GLN A 272 -22.57 6.46 6.63
N LEU A 273 -23.10 5.73 5.64
CA LEU A 273 -23.49 4.33 5.82
C LEU A 273 -22.28 3.42 6.07
N LEU A 274 -21.17 3.66 5.34
CA LEU A 274 -19.92 2.92 5.49
C LEU A 274 -19.24 3.20 6.84
N LEU A 275 -19.24 4.48 7.27
CA LEU A 275 -18.72 4.92 8.57
C LEU A 275 -19.45 4.21 9.69
N ARG A 276 -20.79 4.29 9.74
CA ARG A 276 -21.59 3.67 10.81
C ARG A 276 -21.30 2.18 10.97
N TYR A 277 -21.12 1.46 9.87
CA TYR A 277 -20.74 0.06 9.95
C TYR A 277 -19.33 -0.11 10.53
N GLU A 278 -18.34 0.58 9.99
CA GLU A 278 -16.95 0.44 10.43
C GLU A 278 -16.80 0.83 11.92
N ASP A 279 -17.50 1.89 12.37
CA ASP A 279 -17.51 2.32 13.77
C ASP A 279 -18.10 1.26 14.70
N SER A 280 -19.06 0.45 14.24
CA SER A 280 -19.62 -0.66 15.03
C SER A 280 -18.59 -1.77 15.32
N LEU A 281 -17.47 -1.79 14.62
CA LEU A 281 -16.36 -2.72 14.85
C LEU A 281 -15.32 -2.17 15.84
N TYR A 282 -15.45 -0.91 16.29
CA TYR A 282 -14.53 -0.34 17.27
C TYR A 282 -14.70 -0.97 18.66
N SER A 283 -13.61 -1.35 19.28
CA SER A 283 -13.55 -1.85 20.64
C SER A 283 -12.89 -0.82 21.56
N GLU A 284 -13.67 -0.22 22.44
CA GLU A 284 -13.15 0.71 23.47
C GLU A 284 -12.06 0.04 24.33
N LYS A 285 -12.22 -1.26 24.65
CA LYS A 285 -11.25 -2.02 25.45
C LYS A 285 -9.91 -2.18 24.76
N ALA A 286 -9.94 -2.42 23.45
CA ALA A 286 -8.71 -2.62 22.64
C ALA A 286 -8.18 -1.28 22.08
N GLY A 287 -8.97 -0.21 22.08
CA GLY A 287 -8.64 1.06 21.41
C GLY A 287 -8.45 0.92 19.91
N ASN A 288 -9.08 -0.09 19.28
CA ASN A 288 -8.86 -0.40 17.86
C ASN A 288 -10.08 -1.11 17.26
N TRP A 289 -10.13 -1.26 15.93
CA TRP A 289 -11.20 -1.93 15.20
C TRP A 289 -10.93 -3.43 15.05
N LYS A 290 -11.99 -4.24 15.22
CA LYS A 290 -11.93 -5.71 15.11
C LYS A 290 -11.53 -6.14 13.71
N ASP A 291 -10.64 -7.11 13.63
CA ASP A 291 -10.27 -7.80 12.39
C ASP A 291 -11.11 -9.08 12.25
N LEU A 292 -12.10 -9.06 11.36
CA LEU A 292 -13.06 -10.17 11.17
C LEU A 292 -12.55 -11.25 10.20
N ARG A 293 -11.28 -11.27 9.86
CA ARG A 293 -10.67 -12.33 9.03
C ARG A 293 -10.34 -13.59 9.84
N GLU A 294 -10.15 -13.47 11.14
CA GLU A 294 -9.87 -14.60 12.02
C GLU A 294 -11.15 -15.04 12.75
N SER A 295 -11.60 -16.27 12.51
CA SER A 295 -12.81 -16.86 13.11
C SER A 295 -12.65 -17.31 14.57
N SER A 296 -11.46 -17.23 15.15
CA SER A 296 -11.12 -17.85 16.45
C SER A 296 -11.05 -16.89 17.64
N GLY A 297 -11.68 -15.71 17.54
CA GLY A 297 -11.72 -14.75 18.66
C GLY A 297 -11.62 -13.29 18.23
N GLU A 298 -11.46 -12.38 19.22
CA GLU A 298 -11.22 -10.97 18.94
C GLU A 298 -9.78 -10.78 18.51
N SER A 299 -9.56 -10.39 17.25
CA SER A 299 -8.26 -10.03 16.70
C SER A 299 -8.22 -8.55 16.36
N PHE A 300 -7.08 -7.92 16.60
CA PHE A 300 -6.81 -6.50 16.30
C PHE A 300 -5.47 -6.37 15.62
N MET A 301 -5.41 -5.52 14.61
CA MET A 301 -4.19 -5.28 13.86
C MET A 301 -3.85 -3.79 13.86
N ASN A 302 -2.58 -3.43 14.08
CA ASN A 302 -2.13 -2.04 14.02
C ASN A 302 -1.29 -1.81 12.75
N ALA A 303 -1.97 -1.86 11.59
CA ALA A 303 -1.35 -1.84 10.27
C ALA A 303 -2.15 -1.02 9.24
N TRP A 304 -1.48 -0.60 8.16
CA TRP A 304 -2.15 0.08 7.05
C TRP A 304 -3.26 -0.77 6.43
N CYS A 305 -3.02 -2.04 6.20
CA CYS A 305 -3.99 -2.90 5.55
C CYS A 305 -5.24 -3.13 6.41
N HIS A 306 -5.08 -3.36 7.70
CA HIS A 306 -6.17 -3.60 8.66
C HIS A 306 -5.89 -2.88 9.98
N GLY A 307 -6.94 -2.28 10.56
CA GLY A 307 -6.87 -1.59 11.84
C GLY A 307 -6.57 -0.10 11.75
N ALA A 308 -6.25 0.47 12.90
CA ALA A 308 -6.18 1.91 13.13
C ALA A 308 -5.34 2.72 12.14
N PRO A 309 -4.14 2.31 11.70
CA PRO A 309 -3.33 3.14 10.79
C PRO A 309 -4.00 3.40 9.45
N GLY A 310 -4.59 2.38 8.81
CA GLY A 310 -5.33 2.56 7.56
C GLY A 310 -6.61 3.37 7.73
N ILE A 311 -7.32 3.13 8.83
CA ILE A 311 -8.52 3.90 9.21
C ILE A 311 -8.16 5.36 9.44
N LEU A 312 -7.04 5.66 10.11
CA LEU A 312 -6.55 7.02 10.30
C LEU A 312 -6.37 7.77 8.98
N LEU A 313 -5.78 7.13 7.96
CA LEU A 313 -5.64 7.74 6.64
C LEU A 313 -6.99 8.10 6.02
N SER A 314 -7.97 7.20 6.11
CA SER A 314 -9.32 7.45 5.63
C SER A 314 -9.97 8.60 6.40
N ARG A 315 -9.92 8.59 7.73
CA ARG A 315 -10.53 9.65 8.58
C ARG A 315 -9.87 11.01 8.37
N MET A 316 -8.55 11.08 8.17
CA MET A 316 -7.89 12.34 7.82
C MET A 316 -8.41 12.90 6.49
N LYS A 317 -8.65 12.03 5.50
CA LYS A 317 -9.22 12.45 4.22
C LYS A 317 -10.68 12.89 4.35
N LEU A 318 -11.47 12.14 5.09
CA LEU A 318 -12.88 12.48 5.30
C LEU A 318 -13.06 13.78 6.11
N GLU A 319 -12.22 14.05 7.11
CA GLU A 319 -12.26 15.31 7.86
C GLU A 319 -11.95 16.54 6.99
N GLU A 320 -11.13 16.38 5.92
CA GLU A 320 -10.93 17.47 4.94
C GLU A 320 -12.21 17.80 4.17
N LEU A 321 -13.08 16.81 3.94
CA LEU A 321 -14.32 16.94 3.19
C LEU A 321 -15.53 17.30 4.07
N PHE A 322 -15.51 16.81 5.30
CA PHE A 322 -16.58 16.96 6.29
C PHE A 322 -16.04 17.49 7.63
N PRO A 323 -15.53 18.73 7.66
CA PRO A 323 -14.81 19.28 8.82
C PRO A 323 -15.68 19.42 10.07
N GLU A 324 -17.01 19.44 9.94
CA GLU A 324 -17.93 19.55 11.08
C GLU A 324 -18.41 18.22 11.63
N ASP A 325 -18.04 17.08 10.99
CA ASP A 325 -18.47 15.76 11.44
C ASP A 325 -17.68 15.33 12.69
N MET A 326 -18.38 15.23 13.81
CA MET A 326 -17.80 14.92 15.11
C MET A 326 -17.40 13.45 15.23
N GLN A 327 -18.08 12.52 14.51
CA GLN A 327 -17.72 11.10 14.53
C GLN A 327 -16.42 10.86 13.79
N ILE A 328 -16.22 11.48 12.62
CA ILE A 328 -14.96 11.43 11.86
C ILE A 328 -13.80 11.95 12.72
N LYS A 329 -14.00 13.06 13.45
CA LYS A 329 -12.99 13.61 14.37
C LYS A 329 -12.68 12.65 15.51
N LYS A 330 -13.71 12.04 16.13
CA LYS A 330 -13.53 11.05 17.21
C LYS A 330 -12.74 9.85 16.71
N ASP A 331 -13.11 9.29 15.59
CA ASP A 331 -12.41 8.13 15.01
C ASP A 331 -10.96 8.44 14.64
N ARG A 332 -10.70 9.63 14.09
CA ARG A 332 -9.34 10.08 13.80
C ARG A 332 -8.49 10.13 15.08
N LEU A 333 -9.05 10.63 16.18
CA LEU A 333 -8.34 10.67 17.47
C LEU A 333 -8.08 9.25 17.99
N ASN A 334 -9.09 8.39 18.01
CA ASN A 334 -8.96 7.00 18.43
C ASN A 334 -7.92 6.24 17.60
N ALA A 335 -7.95 6.40 16.29
CA ALA A 335 -7.02 5.76 15.38
C ALA A 335 -5.59 6.30 15.54
N ALA A 336 -5.43 7.60 15.81
CA ALA A 336 -4.14 8.19 16.11
C ALA A 336 -3.59 7.67 17.45
N ASP A 337 -4.39 7.59 18.49
CA ASP A 337 -3.98 7.06 19.78
C ASP A 337 -3.52 5.60 19.67
N SER A 338 -4.26 4.77 18.94
CA SER A 338 -3.85 3.39 18.66
C SER A 338 -2.51 3.33 17.90
N LEU A 339 -2.35 4.16 16.86
CA LEU A 339 -1.11 4.17 16.06
C LEU A 339 0.11 4.63 16.86
N PHE A 340 -0.03 5.70 17.66
CA PHE A 340 1.12 6.29 18.37
C PHE A 340 1.44 5.60 19.68
N TYR A 341 0.46 5.04 20.37
CA TYR A 341 0.64 4.50 21.73
C TYR A 341 0.30 3.01 21.85
N GLY A 342 -0.28 2.41 20.81
CA GLY A 342 -0.52 0.97 20.76
C GLY A 342 0.73 0.16 20.44
N GLU A 343 0.59 -1.16 20.52
CA GLU A 343 1.65 -2.10 20.19
C GLU A 343 1.96 -2.07 18.69
N GLN A 344 3.24 -2.19 18.35
CA GLN A 344 3.73 -2.23 16.98
C GLN A 344 4.19 -3.64 16.59
N ASP A 345 3.97 -4.01 15.32
CA ASP A 345 4.54 -5.24 14.76
C ASP A 345 6.04 -5.05 14.50
N GLU A 346 6.86 -6.06 14.74
CA GLU A 346 8.30 -6.04 14.44
C GLU A 346 8.62 -6.01 12.95
N LYS A 347 7.64 -6.21 12.09
CA LYS A 347 7.80 -6.18 10.64
C LYS A 347 8.20 -4.80 10.14
N ILE A 348 9.00 -4.79 9.06
CA ILE A 348 9.58 -3.55 8.51
C ILE A 348 8.82 -2.98 7.31
N CYS A 349 7.89 -3.72 6.72
CA CYS A 349 7.27 -3.41 5.43
C CYS A 349 6.24 -2.26 5.49
N LEU A 350 5.74 -1.85 4.31
CA LEU A 350 4.71 -0.80 4.19
C LEU A 350 3.31 -1.31 4.58
N CYS A 351 2.96 -2.54 4.18
CA CYS A 351 1.60 -3.04 4.29
C CYS A 351 1.16 -3.22 5.76
N HIS A 352 2.02 -3.85 6.56
CA HIS A 352 1.67 -4.25 7.92
C HIS A 352 2.85 -4.13 8.90
N GLY A 353 3.79 -3.23 8.62
CA GLY A 353 4.98 -3.02 9.44
C GLY A 353 5.29 -1.56 9.73
N MET A 354 6.42 -1.37 10.41
CA MET A 354 6.87 -0.05 10.90
C MET A 354 7.00 1.01 9.81
N SER A 355 7.44 0.64 8.58
CA SER A 355 7.60 1.62 7.49
C SER A 355 6.28 2.27 7.10
N GLY A 356 5.19 1.48 6.99
CA GLY A 356 3.86 2.03 6.71
C GLY A 356 3.34 2.90 7.83
N ASN A 357 3.49 2.44 9.06
CA ASN A 357 3.07 3.18 10.25
C ASN A 357 3.82 4.52 10.38
N LEU A 358 5.13 4.54 10.13
CA LEU A 358 5.94 5.77 10.13
C LEU A 358 5.48 6.80 9.09
N LEU A 359 5.14 6.37 7.88
CA LEU A 359 4.62 7.30 6.86
C LEU A 359 3.28 7.91 7.28
N ILE A 360 2.41 7.13 7.91
CA ILE A 360 1.12 7.59 8.41
C ILE A 360 1.31 8.54 9.60
N MET A 361 2.19 8.18 10.55
CA MET A 361 2.56 9.05 11.66
C MET A 361 3.13 10.39 11.15
N LYS A 362 4.07 10.38 10.18
CA LYS A 362 4.64 11.61 9.59
C LYS A 362 3.56 12.48 8.96
N LYS A 363 2.62 11.88 8.21
CA LYS A 363 1.48 12.59 7.63
C LYS A 363 0.59 13.23 8.69
N TYR A 364 0.27 12.49 9.76
CA TYR A 364 -0.52 12.99 10.88
C TYR A 364 0.16 14.15 11.60
N LEU A 365 1.47 14.01 11.91
CA LEU A 365 2.24 15.02 12.64
C LEU A 365 2.32 16.37 11.92
N ARG A 366 2.21 16.40 10.60
CA ARG A 366 2.21 17.66 9.83
C ARG A 366 1.01 18.57 10.15
N LYS A 367 -0.11 18.02 10.61
CA LYS A 367 -1.36 18.76 10.85
C LYS A 367 -1.82 18.76 12.30
N TYR A 368 -1.62 17.64 13.02
CA TYR A 368 -2.27 17.39 14.31
C TYR A 368 -1.28 17.07 15.44
N GLY A 369 0.01 16.97 15.15
CA GLY A 369 1.01 16.42 16.05
C GLY A 369 1.31 17.28 17.28
N ASN A 370 1.64 16.61 18.38
CA ASN A 370 2.16 17.21 19.58
C ASN A 370 3.57 16.65 19.91
N LYS A 371 4.22 17.21 20.93
CA LYS A 371 5.59 16.78 21.32
C LYS A 371 5.68 15.30 21.64
N LYS A 372 4.74 14.75 22.42
CA LYS A 372 4.73 13.33 22.80
C LYS A 372 4.58 12.40 21.61
N MET A 373 3.69 12.74 20.65
CA MET A 373 3.54 11.98 19.40
C MET A 373 4.80 12.03 18.55
N LYS A 374 5.49 13.18 18.50
CA LYS A 374 6.77 13.29 17.80
C LYS A 374 7.84 12.39 18.44
N GLU A 375 7.91 12.32 19.77
CA GLU A 375 8.81 11.42 20.48
C GLU A 375 8.53 9.95 20.14
N GLN A 376 7.25 9.53 20.03
CA GLN A 376 6.89 8.17 19.61
C GLN A 376 7.29 7.88 18.16
N TYR A 377 7.09 8.84 17.25
CA TYR A 377 7.54 8.73 15.87
C TYR A 377 9.06 8.54 15.77
N GLU A 378 9.84 9.35 16.50
CA GLU A 378 11.30 9.24 16.52
C GLU A 378 11.76 7.89 17.08
N ALA A 379 11.10 7.41 18.14
CA ALA A 379 11.41 6.11 18.73
C ALA A 379 11.10 4.95 17.76
N LEU A 380 10.02 5.03 16.99
CA LEU A 380 9.71 4.02 15.96
C LEU A 380 10.71 4.07 14.79
N CYS A 381 11.17 5.26 14.40
CA CYS A 381 12.26 5.39 13.43
C CYS A 381 13.54 4.68 13.93
N ASP A 382 13.91 4.86 15.18
CA ASP A 382 15.09 4.22 15.77
C ASP A 382 14.91 2.69 15.83
N CYS A 383 13.70 2.20 16.12
CA CYS A 383 13.39 0.77 16.05
C CYS A 383 13.57 0.21 14.63
N LEU A 384 13.06 0.92 13.61
CA LEU A 384 13.22 0.50 12.20
C LEU A 384 14.71 0.44 11.82
N LEU A 385 15.49 1.47 12.14
CA LEU A 385 16.93 1.51 11.85
C LEU A 385 17.68 0.40 12.57
N PHE A 386 17.34 0.13 13.83
CA PHE A 386 17.91 -0.98 14.57
C PHE A 386 17.62 -2.34 13.92
N GLN A 387 16.40 -2.57 13.49
CA GLN A 387 16.03 -3.80 12.76
C GLN A 387 16.84 -3.94 11.47
N LEU A 388 16.94 -2.88 10.68
CA LEU A 388 17.70 -2.88 9.43
C LEU A 388 19.20 -3.11 9.61
N ASP A 389 19.78 -2.69 10.74
CA ASP A 389 21.18 -2.99 11.09
C ASP A 389 21.38 -4.43 11.59
N HIS A 390 20.31 -5.10 12.01
CA HIS A 390 20.36 -6.46 12.56
C HIS A 390 19.40 -7.41 11.82
N PRO A 391 19.56 -7.61 10.51
CA PRO A 391 18.60 -8.35 9.68
C PRO A 391 18.37 -9.80 10.11
N ALA A 392 19.34 -10.41 10.80
CA ALA A 392 19.18 -11.74 11.38
C ALA A 392 18.18 -11.82 12.55
N LYS A 393 17.79 -10.66 13.12
CA LYS A 393 16.80 -10.56 14.19
C LYS A 393 15.41 -10.18 13.69
N ILE A 394 15.27 -9.85 12.39
CA ILE A 394 13.97 -9.52 11.78
C ILE A 394 13.13 -10.79 11.75
N SER A 395 12.00 -10.76 12.42
CA SER A 395 11.03 -11.83 12.36
C SER A 395 10.29 -11.75 11.03
N GLY A 396 10.48 -12.74 10.16
CA GLY A 396 9.78 -12.80 8.88
C GLY A 396 10.70 -12.69 7.66
N THR A 397 10.07 -12.76 6.50
CA THR A 397 10.73 -12.84 5.21
C THR A 397 10.88 -11.50 4.50
N GLU A 398 10.41 -10.41 5.11
CA GLU A 398 10.32 -9.10 4.46
C GLU A 398 11.69 -8.53 4.11
N TYR A 399 12.71 -8.74 4.93
CA TYR A 399 14.07 -8.33 4.60
C TYR A 399 14.65 -9.10 3.40
N LEU A 400 14.19 -10.32 3.16
CA LEU A 400 14.56 -11.14 2.02
C LEU A 400 13.73 -10.82 0.78
N ASN A 401 12.53 -10.26 0.97
CA ASN A 401 11.62 -9.87 -0.08
C ASN A 401 11.96 -8.47 -0.61
N LEU A 402 12.14 -8.36 -1.92
CA LEU A 402 12.44 -7.09 -2.59
C LEU A 402 11.21 -6.29 -2.98
N ALA A 403 10.03 -6.81 -2.71
CA ALA A 403 8.74 -6.21 -3.05
C ALA A 403 8.51 -4.83 -2.40
N PHE A 404 7.49 -4.11 -2.89
CA PHE A 404 7.21 -2.75 -2.41
C PHE A 404 6.33 -2.77 -1.15
N MET A 405 5.16 -3.42 -1.19
CA MET A 405 4.25 -3.36 -0.04
C MET A 405 4.67 -4.27 1.12
N ASN A 406 5.24 -5.42 0.83
CA ASN A 406 5.62 -6.43 1.83
C ASN A 406 7.13 -6.74 1.84
N GLY A 407 7.97 -5.80 1.41
CA GLY A 407 9.42 -5.99 1.35
C GLY A 407 10.23 -4.69 1.41
N ILE A 408 11.52 -4.81 1.12
CA ILE A 408 12.51 -3.75 1.40
C ILE A 408 12.47 -2.56 0.44
N SER A 409 11.95 -2.67 -0.80
CA SER A 409 11.82 -1.48 -1.67
C SER A 409 10.86 -0.47 -1.08
N GLY A 410 9.76 -0.91 -0.48
CA GLY A 410 8.86 -0.01 0.24
C GLY A 410 9.46 0.58 1.50
N THR A 411 10.24 -0.22 2.24
CA THR A 411 11.01 0.29 3.38
C THR A 411 12.01 1.36 2.93
N GLY A 412 12.71 1.15 1.81
CA GLY A 412 13.59 2.16 1.21
C GLY A 412 12.86 3.44 0.82
N MET A 413 11.66 3.32 0.23
CA MET A 413 10.79 4.47 -0.06
C MET A 413 10.41 5.22 1.22
N ALA A 414 10.02 4.50 2.28
CA ALA A 414 9.70 5.12 3.56
C ALA A 414 10.89 5.86 4.17
N LEU A 415 12.08 5.29 4.12
CA LEU A 415 13.30 5.94 4.59
C LEU A 415 13.59 7.24 3.84
N MET A 416 13.39 7.29 2.51
CA MET A 416 13.53 8.52 1.72
C MET A 416 12.48 9.57 2.08
N GLU A 417 11.29 9.14 2.47
CA GLU A 417 10.24 10.08 2.94
C GLU A 417 10.47 10.54 4.39
N ILE A 418 11.21 9.78 5.19
CA ILE A 418 11.55 10.12 6.58
C ILE A 418 12.65 11.19 6.63
N LEU A 419 13.61 11.18 5.70
CA LEU A 419 14.57 12.25 5.51
C LEU A 419 13.88 13.59 5.23
#